data_998a773f9f3877b9d2bb1091116124ba
#
_entry.id   998a773f9f3877b9d2bb1091116124ba
#
_cell.length_a   1.000
_cell.length_b   1.000
_cell.length_c   1.000
_cell.angle_alpha   90.00
_cell.angle_beta   90.00
_cell.angle_gamma   90.00
#
_symmetry.space_group_name_H-M   'P 1'
#
loop_
_entity.id
_entity.type
_entity.pdbx_description
1 polymer ?
#
loop_
_entity_poly.entity_id
_entity_poly.type
_entity_poly.pdbx_seq_one_letter_code
_entity_poly.pdbx_strand_id
1 'polypeptide(L)'
;ITEMQGGNVTASGREVLCPTAREITQWLWTGIAAGAEGVIFWTLNQRASALEAGEWGMLDFQGRPSDRLTAASEVARTAKAHKSFFREARPVRSGITLLYNTESLRTQQKNAAVSDDGRYEGRKASATMKSLAGAYEAIAAWGVVPEVCEMDAYDWSDPQGKTIVLTNLVALPSGAWERLDDFVRKGGRMIATGLTGFYDQNMHCILMDLSLIHI
;
A
#
# COMPACT_ATOMS: atom_id res chain seq x y z
N ILE A 1 8.86 3.33 7.95
CA ILE A 1 9.12 3.39 6.49
C ILE A 1 10.60 3.12 6.28
N THR A 2 10.93 2.04 5.59
CA THR A 2 12.31 1.55 5.44
C THR A 2 13.07 2.19 4.29
N GLU A 3 12.37 2.83 3.35
CA GLU A 3 12.98 3.58 2.25
C GLU A 3 12.02 4.66 1.76
N MET A 4 12.50 5.88 1.69
CA MET A 4 11.80 7.03 1.11
C MET A 4 12.77 7.78 0.19
N GLN A 5 12.30 8.21 -0.96
CA GLN A 5 13.11 8.96 -1.92
C GLN A 5 13.61 10.28 -1.33
N GLY A 6 14.93 10.47 -1.28
CA GLY A 6 15.56 11.70 -0.74
C GLY A 6 15.87 12.75 -1.79
N GLY A 7 16.16 12.35 -3.01
CA GLY A 7 16.63 13.23 -4.07
C GLY A 7 16.11 12.86 -5.45
N ASN A 8 16.77 13.43 -6.46
CA ASN A 8 16.45 13.18 -7.85
C ASN A 8 16.72 11.73 -8.26
N VAL A 9 15.92 11.23 -9.17
CA VAL A 9 16.19 10.04 -9.96
C VAL A 9 16.24 10.41 -11.43
N THR A 10 17.20 9.85 -12.17
CA THR A 10 17.41 10.12 -13.59
C THR A 10 17.60 8.83 -14.37
N ALA A 11 18.79 8.23 -14.31
CA ALA A 11 19.14 7.04 -15.08
C ALA A 11 18.63 5.73 -14.47
N SER A 12 18.50 5.65 -13.14
CA SER A 12 18.07 4.43 -12.45
C SER A 12 16.56 4.23 -12.47
N GLY A 13 15.76 5.27 -12.76
CA GLY A 13 14.32 5.23 -12.83
C GLY A 13 13.75 5.22 -14.24
N ARG A 14 12.46 4.92 -14.35
CA ARG A 14 11.73 4.98 -15.62
C ARG A 14 11.43 6.42 -16.05
N GLU A 15 11.30 7.32 -15.09
CA GLU A 15 10.98 8.73 -15.30
C GLU A 15 11.94 9.58 -14.48
N VAL A 16 12.29 10.74 -15.00
CA VAL A 16 13.10 11.73 -14.28
C VAL A 16 12.21 12.41 -13.26
N LEU A 17 12.48 12.17 -11.99
CA LEU A 17 11.71 12.72 -10.87
C LEU A 17 12.66 13.33 -9.85
N CYS A 18 12.28 14.47 -9.29
CA CYS A 18 12.95 15.06 -8.14
C CYS A 18 11.89 15.60 -7.18
N PRO A 19 11.77 15.02 -5.98
CA PRO A 19 10.78 15.51 -5.03
C PRO A 19 11.12 16.93 -4.59
N THR A 20 10.09 17.74 -4.40
CA THR A 20 10.21 19.08 -3.85
C THR A 20 10.25 19.02 -2.32
N ALA A 21 10.70 20.11 -1.70
CA ALA A 21 10.63 20.28 -0.24
C ALA A 21 9.20 20.08 0.31
N ARG A 22 8.19 20.56 -0.43
CA ARG A 22 6.77 20.41 -0.07
C ARG A 22 6.32 18.95 -0.09
N GLU A 23 6.72 18.19 -1.10
CA GLU A 23 6.40 16.76 -1.18
C GLU A 23 7.05 15.98 -0.05
N ILE A 24 8.33 16.24 0.27
CA ILE A 24 9.00 15.64 1.42
C ILE A 24 8.24 15.93 2.72
N THR A 25 7.84 17.17 2.93
CA THR A 25 7.03 17.56 4.10
C THR A 25 5.72 16.78 4.15
N GLN A 26 5.00 16.72 3.02
CA GLN A 26 3.74 16.01 2.92
C GLN A 26 3.89 14.51 3.17
N TRP A 27 4.88 13.87 2.56
CA TRP A 27 5.13 12.44 2.73
C TRP A 27 5.45 12.08 4.18
N LEU A 28 6.28 12.88 4.84
CA LEU A 28 6.63 12.66 6.24
C LEU A 28 5.42 12.79 7.16
N TRP A 29 4.61 13.85 7.00
CA TRP A 29 3.42 14.03 7.81
C TRP A 29 2.36 12.96 7.52
N THR A 30 2.21 12.53 6.28
CA THR A 30 1.34 11.41 5.92
C THR A 30 1.80 10.12 6.58
N GLY A 31 3.11 9.83 6.55
CA GLY A 31 3.67 8.67 7.22
C GLY A 31 3.46 8.68 8.74
N ILE A 32 3.71 9.82 9.38
CA ILE A 32 3.47 10.00 10.83
C ILE A 32 1.98 9.83 11.16
N ALA A 33 1.08 10.43 10.38
CA ALA A 33 -0.37 10.29 10.57
C ALA A 33 -0.86 8.85 10.39
N ALA A 34 -0.21 8.09 9.51
CA ALA A 34 -0.46 6.65 9.33
C ALA A 34 0.19 5.76 10.41
N GLY A 35 0.86 6.33 11.40
CA GLY A 35 1.48 5.60 12.50
C GLY A 35 2.93 5.15 12.26
N ALA A 36 3.63 5.72 11.28
CA ALA A 36 5.05 5.42 11.09
C ALA A 36 5.89 5.93 12.27
N GLU A 37 6.68 5.06 12.88
CA GLU A 37 7.56 5.38 14.00
C GLU A 37 8.92 5.92 13.55
N GLY A 38 9.29 5.70 12.30
CA GLY A 38 10.53 6.17 11.72
C GLY A 38 10.51 6.15 10.20
N VAL A 39 11.41 6.94 9.62
CA VAL A 39 11.59 7.03 8.16
C VAL A 39 13.08 7.00 7.86
N ILE A 40 13.48 6.18 6.90
CA ILE A 40 14.85 6.13 6.36
C ILE A 40 14.81 6.66 4.94
N PHE A 41 15.63 7.65 4.65
CA PHE A 41 15.77 8.18 3.30
C PHE A 41 16.84 7.43 2.51
N TRP A 42 16.55 7.15 1.27
CA TRP A 42 17.53 6.81 0.26
C TRP A 42 17.78 8.05 -0.59
N THR A 43 18.86 8.81 -0.40
CA THR A 43 19.95 8.63 0.58
C THR A 43 20.44 10.01 1.03
N LEU A 44 21.29 10.11 2.07
CA LEU A 44 21.83 11.40 2.48
C LEU A 44 22.83 11.93 1.46
N ASN A 45 23.89 11.15 1.15
CA ASN A 45 24.91 11.48 0.17
C ASN A 45 24.62 10.81 -1.16
N GLN A 46 24.87 11.50 -2.25
CA GLN A 46 24.82 10.91 -3.57
C GLN A 46 25.90 9.84 -3.73
N ARG A 47 25.61 8.78 -4.46
CA ARG A 47 26.62 7.79 -4.84
C ARG A 47 27.59 8.39 -5.84
N ALA A 48 28.89 8.04 -5.71
CA ALA A 48 29.93 8.54 -6.60
C ALA A 48 29.99 7.79 -7.94
N SER A 49 29.42 6.56 -8.00
CA SER A 49 29.57 5.68 -9.16
C SER A 49 28.40 4.69 -9.27
N ALA A 50 28.38 3.92 -10.36
CA ALA A 50 27.37 2.96 -10.75
C ALA A 50 26.09 3.62 -11.30
N LEU A 51 25.05 2.82 -11.52
CA LEU A 51 23.80 3.25 -12.18
C LEU A 51 23.12 4.44 -11.47
N GLU A 52 23.24 4.51 -10.15
CA GLU A 52 22.64 5.58 -9.32
C GLU A 52 23.62 6.73 -9.01
N ALA A 53 24.69 6.88 -9.81
CA ALA A 53 25.67 7.94 -9.57
C ALA A 53 25.01 9.33 -9.69
N GLY A 54 25.17 10.16 -8.65
CA GLY A 54 24.60 11.49 -8.59
C GLY A 54 23.10 11.54 -8.28
N GLU A 55 22.50 10.41 -7.93
CA GLU A 55 21.05 10.32 -7.66
C GLU A 55 20.73 10.19 -6.17
N TRP A 56 19.45 10.36 -5.83
CA TRP A 56 18.80 10.11 -4.56
C TRP A 56 19.25 10.98 -3.39
N GLY A 57 20.28 11.82 -3.57
CA GLY A 57 20.91 12.59 -2.49
C GLY A 57 20.02 13.68 -1.92
N MET A 58 20.01 13.80 -0.60
CA MET A 58 19.45 14.96 0.13
C MET A 58 20.47 16.10 0.29
N LEU A 59 21.76 15.81 0.10
CA LEU A 59 22.80 16.84 -0.05
C LEU A 59 23.00 17.15 -1.54
N ASP A 60 23.46 18.38 -1.83
CA ASP A 60 23.90 18.76 -3.16
C ASP A 60 25.34 18.21 -3.47
N PHE A 61 25.81 18.46 -4.68
CA PHE A 61 27.14 18.01 -5.12
C PHE A 61 28.31 18.64 -4.34
N GLN A 62 28.09 19.73 -3.62
CA GLN A 62 29.06 20.36 -2.73
C GLN A 62 28.92 19.90 -1.28
N GLY A 63 28.02 18.95 -1.00
CA GLY A 63 27.77 18.44 0.35
C GLY A 63 26.92 19.38 1.21
N ARG A 64 26.25 20.36 0.63
CA ARG A 64 25.37 21.28 1.34
C ARG A 64 23.94 20.72 1.44
N PRO A 65 23.18 21.02 2.50
CA PRO A 65 21.80 20.64 2.61
C PRO A 65 20.96 21.19 1.46
N SER A 66 20.19 20.32 0.82
CA SER A 66 19.16 20.73 -0.12
C SER A 66 17.92 21.24 0.62
N ASP A 67 17.00 21.89 -0.10
CA ASP A 67 15.69 22.31 0.45
C ASP A 67 14.90 21.11 0.99
N ARG A 68 15.06 19.94 0.40
CA ARG A 68 14.44 18.67 0.84
C ARG A 68 14.95 18.25 2.21
N LEU A 69 16.27 18.31 2.43
CA LEU A 69 16.85 17.99 3.74
C LEU A 69 16.44 19.02 4.79
N THR A 70 16.37 20.28 4.42
CA THR A 70 15.87 21.35 5.31
C THR A 70 14.44 21.06 5.72
N ALA A 71 13.54 20.75 4.77
CA ALA A 71 12.15 20.39 5.04
C ALA A 71 12.02 19.16 5.94
N ALA A 72 12.79 18.09 5.64
CA ALA A 72 12.81 16.89 6.49
C ALA A 72 13.27 17.20 7.93
N SER A 73 14.28 18.05 8.07
CA SER A 73 14.80 18.48 9.36
C SER A 73 13.78 19.30 10.16
N GLU A 74 12.95 20.09 9.49
CA GLU A 74 11.88 20.86 10.15
C GLU A 74 10.77 19.93 10.68
N VAL A 75 10.35 18.94 9.90
CA VAL A 75 9.39 17.94 10.34
C VAL A 75 9.97 17.15 11.54
N ALA A 76 11.23 16.71 11.46
CA ALA A 76 11.89 15.97 12.53
C ALA A 76 12.01 16.81 13.82
N ARG A 77 12.34 18.11 13.72
CA ARG A 77 12.40 19.02 14.88
C ARG A 77 11.02 19.20 15.51
N THR A 78 9.97 19.37 14.70
CA THR A 78 8.60 19.49 15.19
C THR A 78 8.13 18.21 15.88
N ALA A 79 8.36 17.05 15.27
CA ALA A 79 8.03 15.76 15.89
C ALA A 79 8.78 15.56 17.21
N LYS A 80 10.05 15.93 17.26
CA LYS A 80 10.87 15.86 18.50
C LYS A 80 10.37 16.83 19.58
N ALA A 81 9.98 18.04 19.22
CA ALA A 81 9.45 19.03 20.15
C ALA A 81 8.12 18.59 20.78
N HIS A 82 7.31 17.84 20.04
CA HIS A 82 6.00 17.32 20.46
C HIS A 82 6.01 15.81 20.71
N LYS A 83 7.15 15.26 21.12
CA LYS A 83 7.34 13.79 21.26
C LYS A 83 6.33 13.10 22.17
N SER A 84 5.88 13.75 23.25
CA SER A 84 4.87 13.18 24.16
C SER A 84 3.55 12.98 23.44
N PHE A 85 3.08 13.99 22.72
CA PHE A 85 1.88 13.90 21.89
C PHE A 85 1.95 12.75 20.89
N PHE A 86 3.04 12.68 20.10
CA PHE A 86 3.17 11.62 19.08
C PHE A 86 3.32 10.21 19.66
N ARG A 87 3.87 10.07 20.86
CA ARG A 87 3.95 8.77 21.56
C ARG A 87 2.59 8.27 22.04
N GLU A 88 1.69 9.16 22.38
CA GLU A 88 0.35 8.85 22.90
C GLU A 88 -0.69 8.78 21.79
N ALA A 89 -0.51 9.53 20.69
CA ALA A 89 -1.39 9.53 19.55
C ALA A 89 -1.52 8.14 18.93
N ARG A 90 -2.73 7.80 18.56
CA ARG A 90 -3.03 6.55 17.82
C ARG A 90 -3.89 6.90 16.61
N PRO A 91 -3.68 6.25 15.48
CA PRO A 91 -4.59 6.36 14.34
C PRO A 91 -6.00 5.97 14.75
N VAL A 92 -6.98 6.75 14.32
CA VAL A 92 -8.38 6.39 14.51
C VAL A 92 -8.71 5.27 13.52
N ARG A 93 -9.07 4.10 14.05
CA ARG A 93 -9.43 2.94 13.24
C ARG A 93 -10.89 3.03 12.82
N SER A 94 -11.14 2.89 11.54
CA SER A 94 -12.49 2.93 10.97
C SER A 94 -13.26 1.62 11.10
N GLY A 95 -12.55 0.52 11.36
CA GLY A 95 -13.10 -0.83 11.28
C GLY A 95 -13.28 -1.33 9.84
N ILE A 96 -12.82 -0.58 8.84
CA ILE A 96 -12.83 -0.98 7.44
C ILE A 96 -11.40 -1.32 7.04
N THR A 97 -11.17 -2.54 6.53
CA THR A 97 -9.85 -3.00 6.07
C THR A 97 -9.92 -3.46 4.62
N LEU A 98 -9.09 -2.89 3.78
CA LEU A 98 -8.83 -3.35 2.43
C LEU A 98 -7.79 -4.46 2.52
N LEU A 99 -8.16 -5.67 2.11
CA LEU A 99 -7.23 -6.81 2.12
C LEU A 99 -6.59 -6.97 0.74
N TYR A 100 -5.32 -7.37 0.73
CA TYR A 100 -4.62 -7.85 -0.44
C TYR A 100 -3.90 -9.17 -0.11
N ASN A 101 -3.49 -9.91 -1.14
CA ASN A 101 -2.69 -11.11 -0.98
C ASN A 101 -1.65 -11.27 -2.10
N THR A 102 -0.60 -11.98 -1.79
CA THR A 102 0.51 -12.21 -2.72
C THR A 102 0.11 -13.10 -3.90
N GLU A 103 -0.79 -14.04 -3.70
CA GLU A 103 -1.29 -14.97 -4.73
C GLU A 103 -1.94 -14.23 -5.89
N SER A 104 -2.81 -13.26 -5.60
CA SER A 104 -3.45 -12.44 -6.64
C SER A 104 -2.43 -11.59 -7.39
N LEU A 105 -1.45 -11.01 -6.71
CA LEU A 105 -0.40 -10.21 -7.35
C LEU A 105 0.43 -11.07 -8.31
N ARG A 106 0.85 -12.26 -7.87
CA ARG A 106 1.62 -13.21 -8.70
C ARG A 106 0.80 -13.74 -9.89
N THR A 107 -0.47 -14.08 -9.66
CA THR A 107 -1.37 -14.56 -10.72
C THR A 107 -1.58 -13.49 -11.78
N GLN A 108 -1.82 -12.25 -11.39
CA GLN A 108 -1.99 -11.16 -12.34
C GLN A 108 -0.72 -10.87 -13.12
N GLN A 109 0.44 -10.91 -12.49
CA GLN A 109 1.71 -10.72 -13.20
C GLN A 109 1.94 -11.80 -14.26
N LYS A 110 1.61 -13.06 -13.95
CA LYS A 110 1.70 -14.16 -14.92
C LYS A 110 0.69 -13.99 -16.05
N ASN A 111 -0.55 -13.65 -15.74
CA ASN A 111 -1.59 -13.43 -16.74
C ASN A 111 -1.26 -12.25 -17.67
N ALA A 112 -0.70 -11.17 -17.15
CA ALA A 112 -0.27 -10.03 -17.94
C ALA A 112 0.86 -10.39 -18.92
N ALA A 113 1.80 -11.23 -18.49
CA ALA A 113 2.92 -11.68 -19.35
C ALA A 113 2.45 -12.50 -20.57
N VAL A 114 1.28 -13.15 -20.47
CA VAL A 114 0.74 -14.00 -21.56
C VAL A 114 -0.20 -13.23 -22.49
N SER A 115 -0.84 -12.17 -22.01
CA SER A 115 -1.97 -11.53 -22.74
C SER A 115 -1.97 -10.00 -22.67
N ASP A 116 -0.80 -9.36 -22.64
CA ASP A 116 -0.72 -7.89 -22.63
C ASP A 116 -0.98 -7.29 -24.02
N ASP A 117 -2.21 -7.48 -24.52
CA ASP A 117 -2.69 -6.78 -25.71
C ASP A 117 -3.34 -5.41 -25.37
N GLY A 118 -3.24 -4.98 -24.12
CA GLY A 118 -3.76 -3.70 -23.64
C GLY A 118 -5.29 -3.57 -23.58
N ARG A 119 -6.05 -4.60 -23.99
CA ARG A 119 -7.51 -4.52 -24.11
C ARG A 119 -8.25 -4.64 -22.80
N TYR A 120 -7.66 -5.29 -21.81
CA TYR A 120 -8.34 -5.62 -20.56
C TYR A 120 -7.57 -5.11 -19.35
N GLU A 121 -7.98 -3.98 -18.80
CA GLU A 121 -7.37 -3.39 -17.60
C GLU A 121 -7.30 -4.35 -16.40
N GLY A 122 -8.34 -5.19 -16.21
CA GLY A 122 -8.38 -6.17 -15.14
C GLY A 122 -7.34 -7.30 -15.24
N ARG A 123 -6.68 -7.45 -16.39
CA ARG A 123 -5.61 -8.43 -16.62
C ARG A 123 -4.20 -7.86 -16.51
N LYS A 124 -4.07 -6.55 -16.36
CA LYS A 124 -2.75 -5.93 -16.17
C LYS A 124 -2.14 -6.33 -14.83
N ALA A 125 -0.82 -6.47 -14.79
CA ALA A 125 -0.08 -6.86 -13.58
C ALA A 125 -0.40 -6.00 -12.34
N SER A 126 -0.79 -4.75 -12.54
CA SER A 126 -1.13 -3.82 -11.47
C SER A 126 -2.62 -3.76 -11.10
N ALA A 127 -3.50 -4.55 -11.74
CA ALA A 127 -4.95 -4.39 -11.61
C ALA A 127 -5.46 -4.57 -10.17
N THR A 128 -4.96 -5.55 -9.40
CA THR A 128 -5.32 -5.71 -7.98
C THR A 128 -4.96 -4.45 -7.19
N MET A 129 -3.74 -3.93 -7.32
CA MET A 129 -3.30 -2.76 -6.57
C MET A 129 -4.00 -1.48 -7.00
N LYS A 130 -4.31 -1.32 -8.30
CA LYS A 130 -5.13 -0.21 -8.78
C LYS A 130 -6.55 -0.26 -8.24
N SER A 131 -7.16 -1.45 -8.19
CA SER A 131 -8.49 -1.64 -7.61
C SER A 131 -8.50 -1.33 -6.12
N LEU A 132 -7.45 -1.75 -5.39
CA LEU A 132 -7.29 -1.44 -3.98
C LEU A 132 -7.12 0.06 -3.75
N ALA A 133 -6.25 0.72 -4.53
CA ALA A 133 -6.05 2.17 -4.43
C ALA A 133 -7.34 2.94 -4.73
N GLY A 134 -8.06 2.57 -5.79
CA GLY A 134 -9.34 3.20 -6.12
C GLY A 134 -10.41 3.01 -5.03
N ALA A 135 -10.47 1.83 -4.41
CA ALA A 135 -11.37 1.60 -3.27
C ALA A 135 -10.94 2.42 -2.05
N TYR A 136 -9.63 2.52 -1.78
CA TYR A 136 -9.10 3.37 -0.72
C TYR A 136 -9.51 4.83 -0.93
N GLU A 137 -9.27 5.37 -2.12
CA GLU A 137 -9.63 6.75 -2.48
C GLU A 137 -11.13 7.01 -2.37
N ALA A 138 -11.96 6.07 -2.84
CA ALA A 138 -13.41 6.18 -2.75
C ALA A 138 -13.91 6.22 -1.30
N ILE A 139 -13.36 5.38 -0.42
CA ILE A 139 -13.71 5.37 1.01
C ILE A 139 -13.18 6.64 1.70
N ALA A 140 -11.95 7.03 1.41
CA ALA A 140 -11.32 8.21 1.98
C ALA A 140 -12.06 9.51 1.60
N ALA A 141 -12.66 9.57 0.40
CA ALA A 141 -13.49 10.71 -0.03
C ALA A 141 -14.72 10.95 0.86
N TRP A 142 -15.16 9.94 1.61
CA TRP A 142 -16.23 10.06 2.62
C TRP A 142 -15.72 10.49 4.00
N GLY A 143 -14.44 10.84 4.12
CA GLY A 143 -13.80 11.21 5.38
C GLY A 143 -13.46 10.04 6.29
N VAL A 144 -13.47 8.82 5.76
CA VAL A 144 -13.15 7.59 6.48
C VAL A 144 -11.83 7.05 5.97
N VAL A 145 -10.86 6.81 6.86
CA VAL A 145 -9.56 6.24 6.48
C VAL A 145 -9.59 4.73 6.71
N PRO A 146 -9.62 3.91 5.63
CA PRO A 146 -9.56 2.47 5.77
C PRO A 146 -8.12 2.01 6.07
N GLU A 147 -7.99 0.87 6.71
CA GLU A 147 -6.72 0.18 6.86
C GLU A 147 -6.41 -0.64 5.59
N VAL A 148 -5.14 -0.86 5.30
CA VAL A 148 -4.68 -1.78 4.25
C VAL A 148 -3.86 -2.86 4.93
N CYS A 149 -4.22 -4.12 4.70
CA CYS A 149 -3.57 -5.24 5.35
C CYS A 149 -3.38 -6.41 4.37
N GLU A 150 -2.27 -7.10 4.50
CA GLU A 150 -2.07 -8.40 3.86
C GLU A 150 -2.97 -9.44 4.53
N MET A 151 -3.59 -10.32 3.74
CA MET A 151 -4.62 -11.24 4.22
C MET A 151 -4.13 -12.19 5.33
N ASP A 152 -2.89 -12.65 5.25
CA ASP A 152 -2.34 -13.56 6.26
C ASP A 152 -1.90 -12.82 7.54
N ALA A 153 -1.68 -11.51 7.46
CA ALA A 153 -1.38 -10.67 8.62
C ALA A 153 -2.62 -10.07 9.30
N TYR A 154 -3.82 -10.27 8.70
CA TYR A 154 -5.06 -9.73 9.26
C TYR A 154 -5.48 -10.48 10.52
N ASP A 155 -5.91 -9.75 11.55
CA ASP A 155 -6.44 -10.33 12.78
C ASP A 155 -7.92 -10.75 12.61
N TRP A 156 -8.13 -12.03 12.41
CA TRP A 156 -9.43 -12.66 12.21
C TRP A 156 -10.20 -12.95 13.52
N SER A 157 -9.61 -12.68 14.68
CA SER A 157 -10.15 -13.11 15.98
C SER A 157 -11.40 -12.36 16.42
N ASP A 158 -11.58 -11.11 16.01
CA ASP A 158 -12.69 -10.24 16.41
C ASP A 158 -13.35 -9.59 15.18
N PRO A 159 -14.28 -10.27 14.50
CA PRO A 159 -14.95 -9.76 13.30
C PRO A 159 -16.11 -8.80 13.58
N GLN A 160 -16.63 -8.79 14.81
CA GLN A 160 -17.86 -8.05 15.16
C GLN A 160 -17.79 -6.55 14.78
N GLY A 161 -18.67 -6.13 13.90
CA GLY A 161 -18.75 -4.74 13.45
C GLY A 161 -17.66 -4.28 12.49
N LYS A 162 -16.70 -5.16 12.14
CA LYS A 162 -15.64 -4.87 11.17
C LYS A 162 -16.10 -5.15 9.74
N THR A 163 -15.52 -4.44 8.79
CA THR A 163 -15.77 -4.63 7.35
C THR A 163 -14.47 -4.90 6.64
N ILE A 164 -14.39 -5.98 5.89
CA ILE A 164 -13.29 -6.27 4.97
C ILE A 164 -13.71 -6.01 3.53
N VAL A 165 -12.79 -5.49 2.74
CA VAL A 165 -13.02 -5.20 1.33
C VAL A 165 -11.97 -5.92 0.51
N LEU A 166 -12.42 -6.78 -0.42
CA LEU A 166 -11.62 -7.59 -1.31
C LEU A 166 -11.76 -7.03 -2.72
N THR A 167 -10.74 -6.33 -3.21
CA THR A 167 -10.80 -5.67 -4.50
C THR A 167 -10.01 -6.44 -5.55
N ASN A 168 -10.71 -7.19 -6.40
CA ASN A 168 -10.10 -7.93 -7.50
C ASN A 168 -8.98 -8.88 -7.03
N LEU A 169 -9.19 -9.56 -5.91
CA LEU A 169 -8.29 -10.60 -5.42
C LEU A 169 -8.52 -11.88 -6.22
N VAL A 170 -7.98 -11.92 -7.43
CA VAL A 170 -8.27 -12.94 -8.44
C VAL A 170 -7.92 -14.37 -8.01
N ALA A 171 -6.95 -14.52 -7.09
CA ALA A 171 -6.58 -15.82 -6.54
C ALA A 171 -6.65 -15.78 -5.01
N LEU A 172 -7.30 -16.77 -4.42
CA LEU A 172 -7.36 -16.94 -2.98
C LEU A 172 -6.65 -18.25 -2.58
N PRO A 173 -5.80 -18.22 -1.55
CA PRO A 173 -5.14 -19.43 -1.08
C PRO A 173 -6.13 -20.40 -0.46
N SER A 174 -5.72 -21.69 -0.38
CA SER A 174 -6.51 -22.72 0.30
C SER A 174 -6.83 -22.31 1.73
N GLY A 175 -8.06 -22.55 2.16
CA GLY A 175 -8.55 -22.15 3.50
C GLY A 175 -8.92 -20.67 3.62
N ALA A 176 -8.73 -19.84 2.59
CA ALA A 176 -9.15 -18.45 2.66
C ALA A 176 -10.67 -18.32 2.71
N TRP A 177 -11.38 -19.18 1.98
CA TRP A 177 -12.84 -19.15 1.94
C TRP A 177 -13.46 -19.50 3.29
N GLU A 178 -12.92 -20.49 3.96
CA GLU A 178 -13.37 -20.89 5.31
C GLU A 178 -13.17 -19.74 6.31
N ARG A 179 -12.05 -19.02 6.21
CA ARG A 179 -11.79 -17.84 7.05
C ARG A 179 -12.76 -16.70 6.75
N LEU A 180 -13.06 -16.45 5.48
CA LEU A 180 -14.00 -15.41 5.04
C LEU A 180 -15.44 -15.73 5.48
N ASP A 181 -15.88 -16.98 5.29
CA ASP A 181 -17.21 -17.45 5.74
C ASP A 181 -17.34 -17.34 7.26
N ASP A 182 -16.35 -17.83 8.01
CA ASP A 182 -16.32 -17.74 9.47
C ASP A 182 -16.36 -16.28 9.95
N PHE A 183 -15.63 -15.37 9.29
CA PHE A 183 -15.65 -13.95 9.57
C PHE A 183 -17.04 -13.35 9.41
N VAL A 184 -17.73 -13.65 8.33
CA VAL A 184 -19.10 -13.16 8.09
C VAL A 184 -20.09 -13.77 9.09
N ARG A 185 -20.03 -15.09 9.34
CA ARG A 185 -20.88 -15.77 10.30
C ARG A 185 -20.75 -15.22 11.73
N LYS A 186 -19.57 -14.74 12.10
CA LYS A 186 -19.29 -14.11 13.40
C LYS A 186 -19.64 -12.62 13.46
N GLY A 187 -20.33 -12.08 12.46
CA GLY A 187 -20.83 -10.70 12.46
C GLY A 187 -19.94 -9.66 11.79
N GLY A 188 -18.90 -10.09 11.10
CA GLY A 188 -18.15 -9.27 10.16
C GLY A 188 -18.93 -9.02 8.87
N ARG A 189 -18.54 -7.97 8.13
CA ARG A 189 -19.09 -7.65 6.81
C ARG A 189 -18.01 -7.82 5.76
N MET A 190 -18.37 -8.37 4.61
CA MET A 190 -17.46 -8.53 3.49
C MET A 190 -18.03 -7.87 2.24
N ILE A 191 -17.19 -7.10 1.55
CA ILE A 191 -17.45 -6.55 0.22
C ILE A 191 -16.41 -7.15 -0.71
N ALA A 192 -16.85 -7.86 -1.75
CA ALA A 192 -15.97 -8.41 -2.77
C ALA A 192 -16.30 -7.82 -4.13
N THR A 193 -15.29 -7.41 -4.88
CA THR A 193 -15.46 -6.82 -6.21
C THR A 193 -14.55 -7.48 -7.25
N GLY A 194 -14.89 -7.32 -8.54
CA GLY A 194 -14.12 -7.86 -9.64
C GLY A 194 -14.14 -9.39 -9.69
N LEU A 195 -13.01 -9.97 -10.06
CA LEU A 195 -12.82 -11.42 -10.16
C LEU A 195 -12.27 -12.03 -8.86
N THR A 196 -12.67 -11.51 -7.71
CA THR A 196 -12.20 -12.03 -6.40
C THR A 196 -12.54 -13.52 -6.27
N GLY A 197 -11.51 -14.33 -5.98
CA GLY A 197 -11.64 -15.76 -5.75
C GLY A 197 -11.90 -16.60 -7.00
N PHE A 198 -11.59 -16.09 -8.19
CA PHE A 198 -11.75 -16.86 -9.42
C PHE A 198 -10.77 -18.05 -9.52
N TYR A 199 -9.57 -17.90 -8.94
CA TYR A 199 -8.54 -18.93 -8.91
C TYR A 199 -8.15 -19.30 -7.47
N ASP A 200 -7.60 -20.52 -7.31
CA ASP A 200 -6.79 -20.88 -6.15
C ASP A 200 -5.33 -20.37 -6.30
N GLN A 201 -4.47 -20.65 -5.34
CA GLN A 201 -3.05 -20.28 -5.35
C GLN A 201 -2.24 -20.92 -6.48
N ASN A 202 -2.76 -21.97 -7.13
CA ASN A 202 -2.14 -22.69 -8.24
C ASN A 202 -2.76 -22.32 -9.61
N MET A 203 -3.61 -21.31 -9.63
CA MET A 203 -4.38 -20.87 -10.82
C MET A 203 -5.40 -21.91 -11.33
N HIS A 204 -5.86 -22.82 -10.47
CA HIS A 204 -7.03 -23.62 -10.81
C HIS A 204 -8.30 -22.79 -10.59
N CYS A 205 -9.22 -22.86 -11.53
CA CYS A 205 -10.51 -22.18 -11.39
C CYS A 205 -11.29 -22.78 -10.21
N ILE A 206 -11.72 -21.95 -9.29
CA ILE A 206 -12.56 -22.35 -8.18
C ILE A 206 -14.01 -22.29 -8.66
N LEU A 207 -14.65 -23.45 -8.75
CA LEU A 207 -16.09 -23.53 -8.95
C LEU A 207 -16.77 -23.19 -7.62
N MET A 208 -17.16 -21.93 -7.48
CA MET A 208 -17.88 -21.48 -6.29
C MET A 208 -19.38 -21.73 -6.47
N ASP A 209 -19.98 -22.31 -5.44
CA ASP A 209 -21.40 -22.18 -5.26
C ASP A 209 -21.69 -20.73 -4.82
N LEU A 210 -22.11 -19.91 -5.80
CA LEU A 210 -22.40 -18.49 -5.60
C LEU A 210 -23.60 -18.25 -4.66
N SER A 211 -24.23 -19.31 -4.15
CA SER A 211 -25.34 -19.21 -3.19
C SER A 211 -24.93 -18.63 -1.83
N LEU A 212 -23.61 -18.57 -1.54
CA LEU A 212 -23.04 -18.02 -0.32
C LEU A 212 -22.71 -16.52 -0.40
N ILE A 213 -22.83 -15.90 -1.58
CA ILE A 213 -22.62 -14.44 -1.73
C ILE A 213 -23.98 -13.75 -1.80
N HIS A 214 -24.75 -13.85 -0.75
CA HIS A 214 -25.85 -12.93 -0.51
C HIS A 214 -25.37 -11.85 0.47
N ILE A 215 -25.19 -10.68 -0.09
CA ILE A 215 -24.99 -9.42 0.62
C ILE A 215 -26.32 -8.93 1.14
#